data_86dd67796eb6e1d3e0816864a27ebc21
#
_entry.id   86dd67796eb6e1d3e0816864a27ebc21
#
_cell.length_a   1.000
_cell.length_b   1.000
_cell.length_c   1.000
_cell.angle_alpha   90.00
_cell.angle_beta   90.00
_cell.angle_gamma   90.00
#
_symmetry.space_group_name_H-M   'P 1'
#
loop_
_entity.id
_entity.type
_entity.pdbx_description
1 polymer ?
#
loop_
_entity_poly.entity_id
_entity_poly.type
_entity_poly.pdbx_seq_one_letter_code
_entity_poly.pdbx_strand_id
1 'polypeptide(L)'
;MRRCTLDDLDSIMELQQHISDTMTNPDLFVSTDRSDNRDYLISPNAIFGVYDGDRLAAYGSIIFSNDAPENLGWDLAWNREKLFHTATLDTIVVDPDYRGHGLQRRLTRECLSYARELLPGCNVLTTVSPYNEHSLRNVRAEGFEIQKRLMKYGGHERYILGNIPDPGREYPDFVPSSQAVSLPVENILQNPELPTGCESVALTMVLNYYGHRLAKTEIADRYLLKDPENFVTRFKGDPHDISGDGIYAPGLTETARRFLSEQNAPQKATDLTGTPLSELYPYLDRKIPVIVYDSVYLKTPVDVAEYITDGETWHFYHNEHCIVLCGYDPLNRRVLVSDALSGLVWREEQRFTEIYDALGRMAVVIL
;
A
#
# COMPACT_ATOMS: atom_id res chain seq x y z
N MET A 1 1.23 16.69 23.75
CA MET A 1 0.84 15.89 22.57
C MET A 1 1.75 16.28 21.42
N ARG A 2 2.31 15.31 20.72
CA ARG A 2 3.17 15.50 19.55
C ARG A 2 2.99 14.34 18.58
N ARG A 3 3.43 14.48 17.32
CA ARG A 3 3.59 13.37 16.40
C ARG A 3 4.68 12.43 16.91
N CYS A 4 4.44 11.13 16.85
CA CYS A 4 5.41 10.10 17.17
C CYS A 4 6.36 9.87 15.98
N THR A 5 7.53 9.34 16.28
CA THR A 5 8.59 8.95 15.34
C THR A 5 8.91 7.46 15.50
N LEU A 6 9.79 6.91 14.68
CA LEU A 6 10.23 5.53 14.81
C LEU A 6 10.86 5.21 16.18
N ASP A 7 11.43 6.21 16.85
CA ASP A 7 11.99 6.07 18.21
C ASP A 7 10.90 5.79 19.26
N ASP A 8 9.65 6.10 18.98
CA ASP A 8 8.53 5.87 19.88
C ASP A 8 7.89 4.47 19.72
N LEU A 9 8.32 3.68 18.74
CA LEU A 9 7.69 2.40 18.40
C LEU A 9 7.63 1.44 19.58
N ASP A 10 8.70 1.32 20.36
CA ASP A 10 8.73 0.44 21.54
C ASP A 10 7.71 0.90 22.59
N SER A 11 7.64 2.20 22.88
CA SER A 11 6.66 2.76 23.83
C SER A 11 5.20 2.55 23.38
N ILE A 12 4.94 2.61 22.07
CA ILE A 12 3.62 2.31 21.48
C ILE A 12 3.27 0.83 21.70
N MET A 13 4.20 -0.08 21.41
CA MET A 13 3.98 -1.52 21.61
C MET A 13 3.80 -1.88 23.08
N GLU A 14 4.59 -1.28 23.99
CA GLU A 14 4.46 -1.48 25.43
C GLU A 14 3.09 -1.02 25.95
N LEU A 15 2.63 0.17 25.55
CA LEU A 15 1.32 0.68 25.94
C LEU A 15 0.20 -0.22 25.40
N GLN A 16 0.30 -0.68 24.16
CA GLN A 16 -0.66 -1.58 23.54
C GLN A 16 -0.75 -2.93 24.27
N GLN A 17 0.40 -3.51 24.63
CA GLN A 17 0.47 -4.73 25.42
C GLN A 17 -0.13 -4.55 26.80
N HIS A 18 0.20 -3.44 27.51
CA HIS A 18 -0.35 -3.13 28.81
C HIS A 18 -1.89 -3.03 28.79
N ILE A 19 -2.45 -2.42 27.73
CA ILE A 19 -3.91 -2.36 27.55
C ILE A 19 -4.49 -3.76 27.34
N SER A 20 -3.88 -4.58 26.48
CA SER A 20 -4.33 -5.94 26.23
C SER A 20 -4.34 -6.79 27.49
N ASP A 21 -3.28 -6.67 28.31
CA ASP A 21 -3.13 -7.43 29.56
C ASP A 21 -4.11 -7.00 30.68
N THR A 22 -4.50 -5.72 30.69
CA THR A 22 -5.40 -5.16 31.71
C THR A 22 -6.87 -5.19 31.31
N MET A 23 -7.17 -5.53 30.07
CA MET A 23 -8.54 -5.52 29.56
C MET A 23 -9.33 -6.76 29.99
N THR A 24 -10.50 -6.54 30.58
CA THR A 24 -11.39 -7.63 31.02
C THR A 24 -12.19 -8.28 29.87
N ASN A 25 -12.38 -7.56 28.78
CA ASN A 25 -13.07 -8.07 27.60
C ASN A 25 -12.18 -7.87 26.35
N PRO A 26 -11.57 -8.94 25.82
CA PRO A 26 -10.69 -8.86 24.66
C PRO A 26 -11.39 -8.43 23.37
N ASP A 27 -12.73 -8.53 23.30
CA ASP A 27 -13.49 -8.10 22.11
C ASP A 27 -13.52 -6.58 21.93
N LEU A 28 -13.13 -5.81 22.94
CA LEU A 28 -13.18 -4.34 22.88
C LEU A 28 -12.00 -3.73 22.13
N PHE A 29 -10.89 -4.43 22.04
CA PHE A 29 -9.66 -3.94 21.40
C PHE A 29 -8.96 -5.06 20.63
N VAL A 30 -8.50 -4.76 19.44
CA VAL A 30 -7.62 -5.61 18.65
C VAL A 30 -6.31 -4.86 18.50
N SER A 31 -5.22 -5.47 18.92
CA SER A 31 -3.88 -4.88 18.83
C SER A 31 -3.41 -4.85 17.37
N THR A 32 -2.70 -3.80 17.03
CA THR A 32 -1.98 -3.67 15.75
C THR A 32 -0.58 -4.28 15.94
N ASP A 33 -0.10 -5.00 14.97
CA ASP A 33 1.23 -5.59 15.08
C ASP A 33 2.36 -4.55 14.97
N ARG A 34 3.61 -5.00 15.19
CA ARG A 34 4.77 -4.11 15.23
C ARG A 34 5.11 -3.55 13.84
N SER A 35 4.93 -4.34 12.80
CA SER A 35 5.21 -3.91 11.42
C SER A 35 4.22 -2.86 10.98
N ASP A 36 2.94 -3.06 11.23
CA ASP A 36 1.90 -2.08 10.93
C ASP A 36 2.10 -0.76 11.72
N ASN A 37 2.40 -0.85 13.03
CA ASN A 37 2.69 0.36 13.81
C ASN A 37 3.93 1.11 13.30
N ARG A 38 4.95 0.42 12.82
CA ARG A 38 6.10 1.03 12.16
C ARG A 38 5.68 1.80 10.90
N ASP A 39 4.86 1.18 10.06
CA ASP A 39 4.35 1.81 8.82
C ASP A 39 3.44 3.00 9.12
N TYR A 40 2.68 2.96 10.22
CA TYR A 40 1.84 4.08 10.68
C TYR A 40 2.64 5.27 11.18
N LEU A 41 3.91 5.09 11.55
CA LEU A 41 4.83 6.19 11.90
C LEU A 41 5.40 6.92 10.67
N ILE A 42 5.22 6.37 9.48
CA ILE A 42 5.75 6.90 8.22
C ILE A 42 4.66 7.70 7.48
N SER A 43 5.01 8.89 7.02
CA SER A 43 4.10 9.75 6.23
C SER A 43 3.63 9.03 4.94
N PRO A 44 2.36 9.20 4.52
CA PRO A 44 1.33 10.13 5.00
C PRO A 44 0.63 9.69 6.29
N ASN A 45 0.84 8.47 6.78
CA ASN A 45 0.28 8.02 8.04
C ASN A 45 0.87 8.81 9.22
N ALA A 46 0.19 8.79 10.35
CA ALA A 46 0.71 9.39 11.56
C ALA A 46 0.17 8.73 12.83
N ILE A 47 1.02 8.66 13.83
CA ILE A 47 0.65 8.39 15.22
C ILE A 47 0.91 9.64 16.05
N PHE A 48 -0.07 10.05 16.84
CA PHE A 48 0.03 11.17 17.77
C PHE A 48 0.04 10.65 19.20
N GLY A 49 1.06 11.00 19.97
CA GLY A 49 1.24 10.58 21.36
C GLY A 49 0.99 11.71 22.36
N VAL A 50 0.41 11.37 23.50
CA VAL A 50 0.33 12.21 24.69
C VAL A 50 1.29 11.65 25.74
N TYR A 51 2.19 12.48 26.23
CA TYR A 51 3.24 12.09 27.16
C TYR A 51 3.08 12.77 28.50
N ASP A 52 3.45 12.06 29.57
CA ASP A 52 3.68 12.57 30.91
C ASP A 52 5.14 12.31 31.26
N GLY A 53 5.96 13.37 31.17
CA GLY A 53 7.42 13.19 31.07
C GLY A 53 7.80 12.34 29.85
N ASP A 54 8.50 11.24 30.09
CA ASP A 54 8.91 10.31 29.05
C ASP A 54 7.92 9.14 28.84
N ARG A 55 6.90 9.03 29.70
CA ARG A 55 5.87 7.97 29.63
C ARG A 55 4.83 8.32 28.58
N LEU A 56 4.59 7.43 27.61
CA LEU A 56 3.47 7.53 26.68
C LEU A 56 2.16 7.17 27.42
N ALA A 57 1.31 8.16 27.62
CA ALA A 57 0.04 8.01 28.35
C ALA A 57 -1.15 7.67 27.44
N ALA A 58 -1.08 8.08 26.17
CA ALA A 58 -2.09 7.77 25.17
C ALA A 58 -1.52 7.98 23.77
N TYR A 59 -2.06 7.26 22.78
CA TYR A 59 -1.79 7.55 21.37
C TYR A 59 -3.02 7.34 20.49
N GLY A 60 -2.98 7.92 19.29
CA GLY A 60 -3.97 7.70 18.25
C GLY A 60 -3.33 7.68 16.88
N SER A 61 -3.76 6.76 16.00
CA SER A 61 -3.25 6.58 14.66
C SER A 61 -4.27 6.95 13.59
N ILE A 62 -3.78 7.57 12.52
CA ILE A 62 -4.52 7.89 11.30
C ILE A 62 -3.76 7.35 10.10
N ILE A 63 -4.43 6.58 9.26
CA ILE A 63 -3.82 5.90 8.12
C ILE A 63 -4.54 6.21 6.81
N PHE A 64 -3.78 6.19 5.72
CA PHE A 64 -4.25 6.40 4.35
C PHE A 64 -3.98 5.14 3.53
N SER A 65 -4.98 4.28 3.47
CA SER A 65 -4.84 2.94 2.87
C SER A 65 -5.08 2.92 1.36
N ASN A 66 -5.43 4.04 0.75
CA ASN A 66 -5.81 4.11 -0.66
C ASN A 66 -6.86 3.03 -1.00
N ASP A 67 -6.65 2.21 -2.03
CA ASP A 67 -7.51 1.09 -2.41
C ASP A 67 -7.05 -0.26 -1.83
N ALA A 68 -6.21 -0.26 -0.81
CA ALA A 68 -5.80 -1.48 -0.12
C ALA A 68 -7.00 -2.18 0.57
N PRO A 69 -6.94 -3.52 0.73
CA PRO A 69 -8.06 -4.30 1.29
C PRO A 69 -8.51 -3.88 2.70
N GLU A 70 -7.59 -3.32 3.49
CA GLU A 70 -7.89 -2.82 4.85
C GLU A 70 -8.70 -1.53 4.86
N ASN A 71 -8.85 -0.81 3.73
CA ASN A 71 -9.67 0.40 3.68
C ASN A 71 -11.14 0.05 3.99
N LEU A 72 -11.65 0.61 5.06
CA LEU A 72 -13.02 0.35 5.56
C LEU A 72 -14.12 0.75 4.56
N GLY A 73 -13.81 1.57 3.58
CA GLY A 73 -14.74 1.96 2.53
C GLY A 73 -15.16 0.80 1.63
N TRP A 74 -14.33 -0.25 1.50
CA TRP A 74 -14.71 -1.49 0.81
C TRP A 74 -15.91 -2.18 1.46
N ASP A 75 -15.94 -2.21 2.78
CA ASP A 75 -17.08 -2.76 3.54
C ASP A 75 -18.37 -1.96 3.32
N LEU A 76 -18.25 -0.69 2.89
CA LEU A 76 -19.37 0.20 2.55
C LEU A 76 -19.71 0.19 1.05
N ALA A 77 -19.06 -0.66 0.27
CA ALA A 77 -19.17 -0.75 -1.19
C ALA A 77 -18.84 0.58 -1.90
N TRP A 78 -17.87 1.33 -1.39
CA TRP A 78 -17.41 2.55 -2.02
C TRP A 78 -16.51 2.24 -3.22
N ASN A 79 -16.58 3.06 -4.26
CA ASN A 79 -15.71 2.95 -5.41
C ASN A 79 -14.30 3.51 -5.11
N ARG A 80 -13.33 3.20 -5.97
CA ARG A 80 -11.92 3.58 -5.77
C ARG A 80 -11.71 5.09 -5.61
N GLU A 81 -12.41 5.92 -6.37
CA GLU A 81 -12.26 7.38 -6.27
C GLU A 81 -12.65 7.88 -4.87
N LYS A 82 -13.67 7.27 -4.26
CA LYS A 82 -14.05 7.56 -2.87
C LYS A 82 -13.06 6.99 -1.86
N LEU A 83 -12.50 5.80 -2.11
CA LEU A 83 -11.47 5.20 -1.27
C LEU A 83 -10.20 6.06 -1.22
N PHE A 84 -9.75 6.59 -2.37
CA PHE A 84 -8.61 7.51 -2.42
C PHE A 84 -8.85 8.82 -1.67
N HIS A 85 -10.13 9.13 -1.36
CA HIS A 85 -10.53 10.30 -0.60
C HIS A 85 -10.94 9.96 0.84
N THR A 86 -10.32 8.89 1.39
CA THR A 86 -10.69 8.33 2.70
C THR A 86 -9.44 8.01 3.52
N ALA A 87 -9.46 8.44 4.78
CA ALA A 87 -8.50 8.02 5.80
C ALA A 87 -9.21 7.14 6.86
N THR A 88 -8.43 6.36 7.60
CA THR A 88 -8.94 5.55 8.71
C THR A 88 -8.34 6.04 10.02
N LEU A 89 -9.17 6.44 10.97
CA LEU A 89 -8.81 6.56 12.37
C LEU A 89 -8.74 5.12 12.92
N ASP A 90 -7.53 4.56 12.90
CA ASP A 90 -7.32 3.13 13.12
C ASP A 90 -7.41 2.77 14.59
N THR A 91 -6.56 3.35 15.41
CA THR A 91 -6.45 3.01 16.83
C THR A 91 -6.42 4.26 17.69
N ILE A 92 -7.10 4.25 18.82
CA ILE A 92 -6.87 5.19 19.92
C ILE A 92 -6.79 4.40 21.23
N VAL A 93 -5.65 4.53 21.89
CA VAL A 93 -5.33 3.89 23.16
C VAL A 93 -5.12 4.94 24.22
N VAL A 94 -5.70 4.73 25.41
CA VAL A 94 -5.49 5.57 26.61
C VAL A 94 -5.18 4.67 27.78
N ASP A 95 -4.01 4.86 28.37
CA ASP A 95 -3.59 4.18 29.58
C ASP A 95 -4.65 4.34 30.69
N PRO A 96 -5.03 3.25 31.41
CA PRO A 96 -6.05 3.30 32.45
C PRO A 96 -5.84 4.41 33.48
N ASP A 97 -4.61 4.70 33.89
CA ASP A 97 -4.25 5.73 34.85
C ASP A 97 -4.57 7.16 34.36
N TYR A 98 -4.68 7.34 33.04
CA TYR A 98 -4.92 8.65 32.41
C TYR A 98 -6.33 8.79 31.82
N ARG A 99 -7.24 7.84 32.10
CA ARG A 99 -8.65 7.94 31.70
C ARG A 99 -9.38 9.08 32.41
N GLY A 100 -10.49 9.50 31.84
CA GLY A 100 -11.28 10.61 32.41
C GLY A 100 -10.81 12.03 32.06
N HIS A 101 -9.64 12.19 31.43
CA HIS A 101 -9.06 13.48 31.03
C HIS A 101 -9.38 13.91 29.60
N GLY A 102 -10.28 13.22 28.90
CA GLY A 102 -10.70 13.55 27.53
C GLY A 102 -9.64 13.28 26.45
N LEU A 103 -8.60 12.48 26.74
CA LEU A 103 -7.47 12.23 25.82
C LEU A 103 -7.92 11.59 24.52
N GLN A 104 -8.85 10.63 24.55
CA GLN A 104 -9.38 10.01 23.33
C GLN A 104 -9.96 11.06 22.37
N ARG A 105 -10.79 11.98 22.86
CA ARG A 105 -11.39 13.04 22.02
C ARG A 105 -10.35 14.01 21.48
N ARG A 106 -9.33 14.34 22.28
CA ARG A 106 -8.23 15.21 21.84
C ARG A 106 -7.42 14.57 20.72
N LEU A 107 -7.08 13.28 20.86
CA LEU A 107 -6.38 12.51 19.82
C LEU A 107 -7.25 12.35 18.57
N THR A 108 -8.55 12.07 18.70
CA THR A 108 -9.47 12.02 17.57
C THR A 108 -9.45 13.33 16.77
N ARG A 109 -9.53 14.49 17.44
CA ARG A 109 -9.47 15.80 16.77
C ARG A 109 -8.15 16.06 16.06
N GLU A 110 -7.04 15.69 16.68
CA GLU A 110 -5.72 15.83 16.08
C GLU A 110 -5.60 14.99 14.81
N CYS A 111 -6.00 13.72 14.87
CA CYS A 111 -6.03 12.83 13.71
C CYS A 111 -6.93 13.37 12.58
N LEU A 112 -8.14 13.87 12.92
CA LEU A 112 -9.04 14.50 11.94
C LEU A 112 -8.44 15.75 11.33
N SER A 113 -7.78 16.60 12.12
CA SER A 113 -7.12 17.82 11.64
C SER A 113 -6.01 17.50 10.67
N TYR A 114 -5.13 16.58 11.04
CA TYR A 114 -4.04 16.12 10.20
C TYR A 114 -4.53 15.48 8.90
N ALA A 115 -5.54 14.61 8.97
CA ALA A 115 -6.09 13.99 7.77
C ALA A 115 -6.62 15.02 6.77
N ARG A 116 -7.29 16.06 7.27
CA ARG A 116 -7.86 17.13 6.42
C ARG A 116 -6.86 18.16 5.95
N GLU A 117 -5.75 18.30 6.63
CA GLU A 117 -4.61 19.10 6.14
C GLU A 117 -3.98 18.44 4.91
N LEU A 118 -3.77 17.12 4.96
CA LEU A 118 -3.19 16.36 3.85
C LEU A 118 -4.19 16.11 2.71
N LEU A 119 -5.44 15.82 3.05
CA LEU A 119 -6.48 15.46 2.10
C LEU A 119 -7.76 16.27 2.39
N PRO A 120 -7.86 17.51 1.88
CA PRO A 120 -8.96 18.42 2.18
C PRO A 120 -10.33 17.81 1.89
N GLY A 121 -11.22 17.84 2.89
CA GLY A 121 -12.56 17.30 2.78
C GLY A 121 -12.64 15.77 2.73
N CYS A 122 -11.61 15.05 3.13
CA CYS A 122 -11.61 13.59 3.15
C CYS A 122 -12.66 13.03 4.13
N ASN A 123 -13.16 11.86 3.80
CA ASN A 123 -13.91 11.03 4.69
C ASN A 123 -12.95 10.40 5.71
N VAL A 124 -13.37 10.26 6.97
CA VAL A 124 -12.59 9.52 7.95
C VAL A 124 -13.48 8.42 8.52
N LEU A 125 -13.04 7.18 8.36
CA LEU A 125 -13.72 5.99 8.88
C LEU A 125 -13.00 5.47 10.14
N THR A 126 -13.73 4.77 10.98
CA THR A 126 -13.19 4.04 12.14
C THR A 126 -14.05 2.85 12.46
N THR A 127 -13.52 1.92 13.24
CA THR A 127 -14.32 0.82 13.80
C THR A 127 -14.39 0.91 15.32
N VAL A 128 -15.56 0.59 15.87
CA VAL A 128 -15.75 0.51 17.32
C VAL A 128 -16.60 -0.73 17.64
N SER A 129 -16.22 -1.48 18.67
CA SER A 129 -17.06 -2.55 19.22
C SER A 129 -18.40 -1.99 19.70
N PRO A 130 -19.54 -2.60 19.36
CA PRO A 130 -20.85 -2.22 19.91
C PRO A 130 -20.90 -2.21 21.45
N TYR A 131 -20.05 -2.99 22.07
CA TYR A 131 -19.95 -3.15 23.52
C TYR A 131 -19.01 -2.13 24.19
N ASN A 132 -18.26 -1.33 23.39
CA ASN A 132 -17.40 -0.27 23.89
C ASN A 132 -18.15 1.08 23.91
N GLU A 133 -19.10 1.21 24.87
CA GLU A 133 -19.94 2.40 24.98
C GLU A 133 -19.14 3.70 25.17
N HIS A 134 -18.00 3.63 25.88
CA HIS A 134 -17.14 4.80 26.10
C HIS A 134 -16.49 5.28 24.80
N SER A 135 -15.91 4.37 24.02
CA SER A 135 -15.32 4.71 22.73
C SER A 135 -16.40 5.21 21.78
N LEU A 136 -17.53 4.50 21.70
CA LEU A 136 -18.64 4.89 20.83
C LEU A 136 -19.16 6.30 21.13
N ARG A 137 -19.34 6.65 22.41
CA ARG A 137 -19.76 7.99 22.82
C ARG A 137 -18.74 9.05 22.43
N ASN A 138 -17.45 8.76 22.62
CA ASN A 138 -16.38 9.71 22.33
C ASN A 138 -16.25 10.01 20.83
N VAL A 139 -16.24 8.99 19.97
CA VAL A 139 -16.13 9.21 18.53
C VAL A 139 -17.38 9.87 17.96
N ARG A 140 -18.58 9.52 18.44
CA ARG A 140 -19.83 10.20 18.05
C ARG A 140 -19.84 11.67 18.45
N ALA A 141 -19.28 12.02 19.62
CA ALA A 141 -19.15 13.42 20.04
C ALA A 141 -18.19 14.24 19.15
N GLU A 142 -17.34 13.58 18.36
CA GLU A 142 -16.48 14.21 17.34
C GLU A 142 -17.07 14.09 15.92
N GLY A 143 -18.38 13.80 15.80
CA GLY A 143 -19.12 13.85 14.54
C GLY A 143 -19.06 12.56 13.72
N PHE A 144 -18.70 11.43 14.31
CA PHE A 144 -18.80 10.14 13.63
C PHE A 144 -20.22 9.56 13.75
N GLU A 145 -20.75 9.07 12.64
CA GLU A 145 -22.05 8.41 12.55
C GLU A 145 -21.89 6.95 12.13
N ILE A 146 -22.75 6.06 12.68
CA ILE A 146 -22.73 4.65 12.32
C ILE A 146 -23.15 4.48 10.86
N GLN A 147 -22.28 3.86 10.07
CA GLN A 147 -22.51 3.55 8.66
C GLN A 147 -22.94 2.10 8.46
N LYS A 148 -22.33 1.16 9.22
CA LYS A 148 -22.58 -0.27 9.08
C LYS A 148 -22.25 -1.03 10.35
N ARG A 149 -22.88 -2.19 10.55
CA ARG A 149 -22.55 -3.18 11.56
C ARG A 149 -22.19 -4.48 10.88
N LEU A 150 -21.06 -5.08 11.24
CA LEU A 150 -20.54 -6.30 10.63
C LEU A 150 -19.59 -7.04 11.57
N MET A 151 -19.25 -8.28 11.17
CA MET A 151 -18.17 -9.05 11.79
C MET A 151 -16.85 -8.70 11.09
N LYS A 152 -15.79 -8.40 11.85
CA LYS A 152 -14.47 -8.05 11.34
C LYS A 152 -13.37 -8.60 12.28
N TYR A 153 -12.11 -8.54 11.87
CA TYR A 153 -10.95 -8.90 12.68
C TYR A 153 -11.05 -10.29 13.34
N GLY A 154 -11.35 -11.32 12.54
CA GLY A 154 -11.41 -12.68 13.05
C GLY A 154 -12.69 -13.05 13.80
N GLY A 155 -13.79 -12.33 13.56
CA GLY A 155 -15.10 -12.67 14.11
C GLY A 155 -15.61 -11.73 15.21
N HIS A 156 -14.95 -10.59 15.41
CA HIS A 156 -15.40 -9.57 16.35
C HIS A 156 -16.47 -8.65 15.73
N GLU A 157 -17.54 -8.42 16.46
CA GLU A 157 -18.59 -7.51 16.01
C GLU A 157 -18.13 -6.05 16.10
N ARG A 158 -18.32 -5.29 15.00
CA ARG A 158 -17.92 -3.88 14.89
C ARG A 158 -18.99 -3.02 14.24
N TYR A 159 -19.10 -1.77 14.70
CA TYR A 159 -19.63 -0.70 13.90
C TYR A 159 -18.52 -0.10 13.06
N ILE A 160 -18.78 0.15 11.76
CA ILE A 160 -18.04 1.13 10.99
C ILE A 160 -18.74 2.48 11.20
N LEU A 161 -17.99 3.48 11.66
CA LEU A 161 -18.47 4.84 11.77
C LEU A 161 -17.70 5.75 10.82
N GLY A 162 -18.39 6.75 10.30
CA GLY A 162 -17.82 7.74 9.39
C GLY A 162 -17.99 9.16 9.88
N ASN A 163 -16.92 9.94 9.86
CA ASN A 163 -16.97 11.39 9.89
C ASN A 163 -16.83 11.86 8.44
N ILE A 164 -17.98 12.15 7.80
CA ILE A 164 -18.13 12.47 6.38
C ILE A 164 -18.54 13.92 6.27
N PRO A 165 -17.60 14.84 5.88
CA PRO A 165 -17.88 16.28 5.86
C PRO A 165 -18.96 16.68 4.86
N ASP A 166 -19.00 15.99 3.72
CA ASP A 166 -19.99 16.20 2.67
C ASP A 166 -20.60 14.86 2.23
N PRO A 167 -21.69 14.41 2.89
CA PRO A 167 -22.35 13.16 2.53
C PRO A 167 -22.95 13.14 1.12
N GLY A 168 -23.20 14.31 0.54
CA GLY A 168 -23.74 14.47 -0.81
C GLY A 168 -22.68 14.52 -1.92
N ARG A 169 -21.38 14.54 -1.56
CA ARG A 169 -20.32 14.60 -2.55
C ARG A 169 -20.30 13.33 -3.40
N GLU A 170 -20.40 13.50 -4.71
CA GLU A 170 -20.25 12.42 -5.66
C GLU A 170 -18.76 12.11 -5.94
N TYR A 171 -18.47 10.85 -6.15
CA TYR A 171 -17.16 10.32 -6.54
C TYR A 171 -17.36 9.46 -7.80
N PRO A 172 -17.57 10.08 -8.98
CA PRO A 172 -17.77 9.33 -10.21
C PRO A 172 -16.53 8.47 -10.52
N ASP A 173 -16.75 7.29 -11.09
CA ASP A 173 -15.67 6.48 -11.59
C ASP A 173 -14.86 7.25 -12.62
N PHE A 174 -13.54 7.06 -12.61
CA PHE A 174 -12.67 7.72 -13.56
C PHE A 174 -12.99 7.28 -14.99
N VAL A 175 -13.18 8.25 -15.87
CA VAL A 175 -13.39 8.04 -17.31
C VAL A 175 -12.19 8.63 -18.06
N PRO A 176 -11.43 7.79 -18.79
CA PRO A 176 -10.30 8.26 -19.56
C PRO A 176 -10.71 9.29 -20.63
N SER A 177 -9.82 10.24 -20.90
CA SER A 177 -10.01 11.22 -21.98
C SER A 177 -9.86 10.58 -23.37
N SER A 178 -10.24 11.31 -24.42
CA SER A 178 -10.02 10.89 -25.79
C SER A 178 -8.54 10.84 -26.21
N GLN A 179 -7.63 11.39 -25.40
CA GLN A 179 -6.19 11.34 -25.63
C GLN A 179 -5.50 10.24 -24.80
N ALA A 180 -6.25 9.49 -24.02
CA ALA A 180 -5.69 8.42 -23.24
C ALA A 180 -5.13 7.30 -24.14
N VAL A 181 -3.93 6.84 -23.80
CA VAL A 181 -3.31 5.64 -24.38
C VAL A 181 -3.59 4.47 -23.43
N SER A 182 -4.05 3.35 -23.95
CA SER A 182 -4.28 2.14 -23.17
C SER A 182 -3.92 0.90 -24.02
N LEU A 183 -3.03 0.08 -23.49
CA LEU A 183 -2.63 -1.18 -24.10
C LEU A 183 -3.45 -2.33 -23.49
N PRO A 184 -3.87 -3.32 -24.30
CA PRO A 184 -4.68 -4.44 -23.82
C PRO A 184 -3.80 -5.51 -23.12
N VAL A 185 -3.11 -5.11 -22.06
CA VAL A 185 -2.36 -6.04 -21.20
C VAL A 185 -3.37 -6.74 -20.30
N GLU A 186 -3.49 -8.06 -20.45
CA GLU A 186 -4.36 -8.86 -19.58
C GLU A 186 -3.82 -8.88 -18.15
N ASN A 187 -4.67 -8.55 -17.19
CA ASN A 187 -4.28 -8.55 -15.78
C ASN A 187 -4.28 -9.97 -15.21
N ILE A 188 -3.26 -10.28 -14.44
CA ILE A 188 -3.13 -11.52 -13.67
C ILE A 188 -2.92 -11.17 -12.21
N LEU A 189 -3.81 -11.64 -11.33
CA LEU A 189 -3.65 -11.49 -9.88
C LEU A 189 -2.66 -12.50 -9.33
N GLN A 190 -1.69 -12.05 -8.51
CA GLN A 190 -0.65 -12.93 -7.97
C GLN A 190 -1.17 -13.93 -6.94
N ASN A 191 -2.10 -13.51 -6.10
CA ASN A 191 -2.68 -14.36 -5.05
C ASN A 191 -3.62 -15.43 -5.62
N PRO A 192 -3.77 -16.58 -4.92
CA PRO A 192 -3.02 -16.98 -3.71
C PRO A 192 -1.66 -17.64 -4.00
N GLU A 193 -1.31 -17.99 -5.25
CA GLU A 193 -0.20 -18.88 -5.58
C GLU A 193 1.17 -18.22 -5.42
N LEU A 194 1.27 -16.90 -5.63
CA LEU A 194 2.51 -16.13 -5.59
C LEU A 194 2.38 -14.90 -4.69
N PRO A 195 2.22 -15.04 -3.37
CA PRO A 195 1.93 -13.89 -2.47
C PRO A 195 3.02 -12.81 -2.50
N THR A 196 4.25 -13.14 -2.88
CA THR A 196 5.37 -12.19 -3.01
C THR A 196 5.99 -12.22 -4.42
N GLY A 197 5.27 -12.69 -5.44
CA GLY A 197 5.81 -12.89 -6.80
C GLY A 197 5.37 -11.84 -7.81
N CYS A 198 5.17 -10.59 -7.42
CA CYS A 198 4.68 -9.51 -8.29
C CYS A 198 5.53 -9.33 -9.54
N GLU A 199 6.85 -9.45 -9.46
CA GLU A 199 7.79 -9.29 -10.58
C GLU A 199 7.63 -10.43 -11.60
N SER A 200 7.49 -11.67 -11.10
CA SER A 200 7.23 -12.83 -11.96
C SER A 200 5.90 -12.72 -12.69
N VAL A 201 4.88 -12.21 -12.00
CA VAL A 201 3.54 -11.99 -12.56
C VAL A 201 3.56 -10.83 -13.55
N ALA A 202 4.21 -9.71 -13.23
CA ALA A 202 4.36 -8.59 -14.15
C ALA A 202 5.08 -9.00 -15.44
N LEU A 203 6.17 -9.77 -15.33
CA LEU A 203 6.86 -10.32 -16.49
C LEU A 203 5.97 -11.28 -17.28
N THR A 204 5.20 -12.14 -16.61
CA THR A 204 4.23 -13.05 -17.26
C THR A 204 3.17 -12.27 -18.03
N MET A 205 2.63 -11.19 -17.47
CA MET A 205 1.64 -10.33 -18.15
C MET A 205 2.21 -9.73 -19.44
N VAL A 206 3.46 -9.21 -19.40
CA VAL A 206 4.12 -8.62 -20.56
C VAL A 206 4.45 -9.68 -21.61
N LEU A 207 4.96 -10.84 -21.23
CA LEU A 207 5.24 -11.94 -22.16
C LEU A 207 3.96 -12.47 -22.81
N ASN A 208 2.87 -12.59 -22.05
CA ASN A 208 1.57 -12.97 -22.58
C ASN A 208 1.00 -11.93 -23.55
N TYR A 209 1.23 -10.64 -23.30
CA TYR A 209 0.89 -9.58 -24.26
C TYR A 209 1.58 -9.78 -25.62
N TYR A 210 2.79 -10.33 -25.61
CA TYR A 210 3.50 -10.72 -26.84
C TYR A 210 3.14 -12.11 -27.37
N GLY A 211 2.21 -12.82 -26.74
CA GLY A 211 1.61 -14.07 -27.26
C GLY A 211 2.23 -15.36 -26.71
N HIS A 212 3.06 -15.33 -25.67
CA HIS A 212 3.71 -16.53 -25.11
C HIS A 212 2.81 -17.50 -24.33
N ARG A 213 1.63 -17.07 -23.84
CA ARG A 213 0.62 -17.90 -23.17
C ARG A 213 1.14 -18.67 -21.95
N LEU A 214 1.86 -18.00 -21.08
CA LEU A 214 2.44 -18.57 -19.87
C LEU A 214 1.38 -18.72 -18.78
N ALA A 215 1.50 -19.79 -17.99
CA ALA A 215 0.80 -19.90 -16.71
C ALA A 215 1.40 -18.89 -15.69
N LYS A 216 0.60 -18.44 -14.74
CA LYS A 216 0.96 -17.44 -13.71
C LYS A 216 2.28 -17.77 -12.99
N THR A 217 2.50 -19.03 -12.65
CA THR A 217 3.66 -19.45 -11.84
C THR A 217 4.89 -19.81 -12.70
N GLU A 218 4.74 -19.91 -14.02
CA GLU A 218 5.78 -20.50 -14.86
C GLU A 218 7.12 -19.73 -14.83
N ILE A 219 7.07 -18.41 -14.79
CA ILE A 219 8.29 -17.59 -14.65
C ILE A 219 8.94 -17.82 -13.29
N ALA A 220 8.14 -17.80 -12.21
CA ALA A 220 8.61 -18.03 -10.85
C ALA A 220 9.25 -19.42 -10.66
N ASP A 221 8.65 -20.45 -11.27
CA ASP A 221 9.05 -21.85 -11.10
C ASP A 221 10.30 -22.24 -11.91
N ARG A 222 10.45 -21.69 -13.12
CA ARG A 222 11.44 -22.19 -14.08
C ARG A 222 12.57 -21.22 -14.40
N TYR A 223 12.31 -19.93 -14.33
CA TYR A 223 13.25 -18.93 -14.86
C TYR A 223 13.84 -18.02 -13.79
N LEU A 224 13.10 -17.78 -12.69
CA LEU A 224 13.55 -16.93 -11.60
C LEU A 224 14.73 -17.56 -10.86
N LEU A 225 15.86 -16.84 -10.83
CA LEU A 225 17.02 -17.27 -10.04
C LEU A 225 16.86 -16.75 -8.62
N LYS A 226 17.03 -17.64 -7.63
CA LYS A 226 16.84 -17.34 -6.20
C LYS A 226 18.18 -17.26 -5.49
N ASP A 227 18.27 -16.37 -4.50
CA ASP A 227 19.43 -16.23 -3.59
C ASP A 227 18.92 -15.69 -2.25
N PRO A 228 19.41 -16.20 -1.11
CA PRO A 228 18.90 -15.80 0.21
C PRO A 228 19.27 -14.37 0.61
N GLU A 229 20.22 -13.73 -0.06
CA GLU A 229 20.75 -12.42 0.34
C GLU A 229 20.66 -11.35 -0.77
N ASN A 230 20.79 -11.74 -2.03
CA ASN A 230 20.89 -10.81 -3.14
C ASN A 230 19.53 -10.56 -3.81
N PHE A 231 18.86 -9.47 -3.47
CA PHE A 231 17.60 -9.05 -4.09
C PHE A 231 17.78 -8.23 -5.39
N VAL A 232 18.99 -7.78 -5.71
CA VAL A 232 19.24 -6.94 -6.90
C VAL A 232 19.23 -7.79 -8.17
N THR A 233 19.96 -8.90 -8.16
CA THR A 233 20.13 -9.76 -9.36
C THR A 233 19.46 -11.14 -9.21
N ARG A 234 18.91 -11.45 -8.07
CA ARG A 234 18.23 -12.72 -7.73
C ARG A 234 17.00 -12.45 -6.88
N PHE A 235 16.06 -13.36 -6.91
CA PHE A 235 14.90 -13.30 -6.02
C PHE A 235 15.33 -13.72 -4.61
N LYS A 236 15.14 -12.83 -3.65
CA LYS A 236 15.43 -13.10 -2.26
C LYS A 236 14.22 -13.80 -1.62
N GLY A 237 14.40 -15.05 -1.19
CA GLY A 237 13.34 -15.88 -0.64
C GLY A 237 12.64 -16.76 -1.67
N ASP A 238 11.34 -17.00 -1.48
CA ASP A 238 10.48 -17.78 -2.38
C ASP A 238 9.19 -17.02 -2.72
N PRO A 239 8.87 -16.77 -4.00
CA PRO A 239 7.65 -16.06 -4.40
C PRO A 239 6.35 -16.78 -4.00
N HIS A 240 6.41 -18.07 -3.69
CA HIS A 240 5.28 -18.85 -3.15
C HIS A 240 5.07 -18.68 -1.63
N ASP A 241 6.01 -18.05 -0.94
CA ASP A 241 5.95 -17.83 0.50
C ASP A 241 5.68 -16.35 0.80
N ILE A 242 4.85 -16.09 1.82
CA ILE A 242 4.55 -14.72 2.27
C ILE A 242 5.77 -14.00 2.88
N SER A 243 6.81 -14.75 3.25
CA SER A 243 8.09 -14.22 3.72
C SER A 243 9.12 -13.98 2.61
N GLY A 244 8.74 -14.20 1.34
CA GLY A 244 9.59 -13.84 0.22
C GLY A 244 9.75 -12.31 0.13
N ASP A 245 10.93 -11.85 -0.29
CA ASP A 245 11.20 -10.42 -0.43
C ASP A 245 10.95 -9.92 -1.86
N GLY A 246 11.82 -10.26 -2.84
CA GLY A 246 11.64 -9.80 -4.22
C GLY A 246 12.93 -9.87 -5.06
N ILE A 247 12.85 -9.35 -6.28
CA ILE A 247 13.96 -9.17 -7.21
C ILE A 247 13.84 -7.83 -7.93
N TYR A 248 14.93 -7.09 -8.05
CA TYR A 248 14.93 -5.79 -8.71
C TYR A 248 15.13 -5.87 -10.22
N ALA A 249 14.99 -4.73 -10.92
CA ALA A 249 15.00 -4.64 -12.37
C ALA A 249 16.19 -5.33 -13.07
N PRO A 250 17.44 -5.26 -12.57
CA PRO A 250 18.55 -6.00 -13.18
C PRO A 250 18.32 -7.51 -13.21
N GLY A 251 17.89 -8.10 -12.09
CA GLY A 251 17.63 -9.53 -11.99
C GLY A 251 16.38 -9.96 -12.77
N LEU A 252 15.34 -9.15 -12.80
CA LEU A 252 14.13 -9.40 -13.60
C LEU A 252 14.45 -9.34 -15.10
N THR A 253 15.31 -8.41 -15.52
CA THR A 253 15.80 -8.32 -16.90
C THR A 253 16.55 -9.59 -17.31
N GLU A 254 17.41 -10.11 -16.43
CA GLU A 254 18.13 -11.37 -16.70
C GLU A 254 17.18 -12.57 -16.75
N THR A 255 16.18 -12.61 -15.86
CA THR A 255 15.10 -13.62 -15.88
C THR A 255 14.37 -13.61 -17.23
N ALA A 256 14.01 -12.43 -17.72
CA ALA A 256 13.37 -12.26 -19.02
C ALA A 256 14.28 -12.72 -20.18
N ARG A 257 15.57 -12.37 -20.15
CA ARG A 257 16.57 -12.81 -21.16
C ARG A 257 16.70 -14.32 -21.23
N ARG A 258 16.75 -14.99 -20.09
CA ARG A 258 16.79 -16.46 -20.02
C ARG A 258 15.57 -17.09 -20.68
N PHE A 259 14.37 -16.60 -20.34
CA PHE A 259 13.13 -17.07 -20.98
C PHE A 259 13.17 -16.86 -22.49
N LEU A 260 13.41 -15.64 -22.94
CA LEU A 260 13.42 -15.29 -24.37
C LEU A 260 14.45 -16.11 -25.16
N SER A 261 15.63 -16.34 -24.57
CA SER A 261 16.68 -17.17 -25.18
C SER A 261 16.25 -18.63 -25.31
N GLU A 262 15.65 -19.24 -24.30
CA GLU A 262 15.16 -20.62 -24.33
C GLU A 262 14.03 -20.79 -25.36
N GLN A 263 13.17 -19.79 -25.49
CA GLN A 263 12.09 -19.80 -26.50
C GLN A 263 12.56 -19.43 -27.91
N ASN A 264 13.82 -19.08 -28.11
CA ASN A 264 14.33 -18.52 -29.37
C ASN A 264 13.49 -17.32 -29.87
N ALA A 265 12.99 -16.53 -28.92
CA ALA A 265 12.14 -15.38 -29.21
C ALA A 265 12.96 -14.22 -29.80
N PRO A 266 12.40 -13.45 -30.77
CA PRO A 266 13.11 -12.32 -31.37
C PRO A 266 13.24 -11.13 -30.45
N GLN A 267 12.42 -11.05 -29.40
CA GLN A 267 12.38 -9.93 -28.43
C GLN A 267 13.64 -9.92 -27.56
N LYS A 268 13.94 -8.73 -27.02
CA LYS A 268 15.07 -8.50 -26.12
C LYS A 268 14.61 -7.77 -24.86
N ALA A 269 15.01 -8.24 -23.72
CA ALA A 269 14.79 -7.56 -22.46
C ALA A 269 15.87 -6.50 -22.21
N THR A 270 15.44 -5.30 -21.86
CA THR A 270 16.30 -4.15 -21.58
C THR A 270 15.92 -3.52 -20.26
N ASP A 271 16.92 -3.32 -19.39
CA ASP A 271 16.82 -2.56 -18.18
C ASP A 271 16.84 -1.06 -18.51
N LEU A 272 15.83 -0.34 -18.05
CA LEU A 272 15.66 1.10 -18.21
C LEU A 272 15.75 1.84 -16.88
N THR A 273 16.31 1.22 -15.84
CA THR A 273 16.46 1.83 -14.52
C THR A 273 17.09 3.23 -14.60
N GLY A 274 16.53 4.18 -13.88
CA GLY A 274 16.91 5.59 -13.91
C GLY A 274 16.14 6.45 -14.91
N THR A 275 15.33 5.85 -15.80
CA THR A 275 14.54 6.58 -16.80
C THR A 275 13.35 7.28 -16.13
N PRO A 276 13.15 8.60 -16.32
CA PRO A 276 11.97 9.31 -15.81
C PRO A 276 10.66 8.75 -16.37
N LEU A 277 9.56 8.79 -15.58
CA LEU A 277 8.26 8.26 -16.00
C LEU A 277 7.80 8.82 -17.36
N SER A 278 7.98 10.12 -17.58
CA SER A 278 7.58 10.77 -18.85
C SER A 278 8.33 10.26 -20.08
N GLU A 279 9.52 9.71 -19.91
CA GLU A 279 10.30 9.10 -20.99
C GLU A 279 9.90 7.64 -21.26
N LEU A 280 9.04 7.06 -20.41
CA LEU A 280 8.43 5.76 -20.64
C LEU A 280 7.19 5.84 -21.55
N TYR A 281 6.49 6.97 -21.62
CA TYR A 281 5.28 7.14 -22.45
C TYR A 281 5.52 6.88 -23.96
N PRO A 282 6.64 7.28 -24.56
CA PRO A 282 6.95 6.91 -25.95
C PRO A 282 7.02 5.40 -26.22
N TYR A 283 7.26 4.56 -25.22
CA TYR A 283 7.15 3.10 -25.37
C TYR A 283 5.67 2.69 -25.50
N LEU A 284 4.79 3.25 -24.67
CA LEU A 284 3.35 2.99 -24.73
C LEU A 284 2.75 3.43 -26.07
N ASP A 285 3.19 4.58 -26.61
CA ASP A 285 2.79 5.07 -27.94
C ASP A 285 3.15 4.08 -29.05
N ARG A 286 4.27 3.36 -28.89
CA ARG A 286 4.73 2.29 -29.77
C ARG A 286 4.13 0.91 -29.45
N LYS A 287 3.15 0.84 -28.54
CA LYS A 287 2.49 -0.38 -28.08
C LYS A 287 3.45 -1.34 -27.32
N ILE A 288 4.35 -0.80 -26.56
CA ILE A 288 5.31 -1.52 -25.74
C ILE A 288 4.96 -1.25 -24.27
N PRO A 289 4.37 -2.21 -23.56
CA PRO A 289 4.15 -2.09 -22.12
C PRO A 289 5.48 -2.10 -21.37
N VAL A 290 5.54 -1.38 -20.23
CA VAL A 290 6.76 -1.25 -19.44
C VAL A 290 6.52 -1.84 -18.05
N ILE A 291 7.37 -2.78 -17.62
CA ILE A 291 7.39 -3.23 -16.23
C ILE A 291 8.05 -2.13 -15.42
N VAL A 292 7.43 -1.71 -14.33
CA VAL A 292 7.94 -0.66 -13.44
C VAL A 292 7.77 -1.05 -11.98
N TYR A 293 8.58 -0.44 -11.11
CA TYR A 293 8.48 -0.65 -9.68
C TYR A 293 7.84 0.56 -9.02
N ASP A 294 6.81 0.30 -8.25
CA ASP A 294 6.18 1.25 -7.35
C ASP A 294 6.12 0.65 -5.92
N SER A 295 5.23 1.10 -5.09
CA SER A 295 4.99 0.50 -3.78
C SER A 295 3.57 -0.05 -3.67
N VAL A 296 3.39 -1.06 -2.84
CA VAL A 296 2.08 -1.68 -2.57
C VAL A 296 1.04 -0.59 -2.27
N TYR A 297 0.01 -0.48 -3.13
CA TYR A 297 -1.07 0.52 -3.08
C TYR A 297 -0.59 1.99 -3.06
N LEU A 298 0.56 2.31 -3.65
CA LEU A 298 1.19 3.64 -3.66
C LEU A 298 1.42 4.22 -2.25
N LYS A 299 1.65 3.38 -1.26
CA LYS A 299 2.10 3.81 0.08
C LYS A 299 3.54 4.35 0.00
N THR A 300 3.95 5.13 0.97
CA THR A 300 5.34 5.62 1.01
C THR A 300 6.32 4.45 1.11
N PRO A 301 7.38 4.39 0.29
CA PRO A 301 8.40 3.35 0.37
C PRO A 301 9.04 3.29 1.74
N VAL A 302 9.19 2.08 2.28
CA VAL A 302 9.80 1.80 3.59
C VAL A 302 11.14 1.14 3.37
N ASP A 303 12.20 1.93 3.46
CA ASP A 303 13.58 1.45 3.41
C ASP A 303 13.92 0.65 4.69
N VAL A 304 14.39 -0.57 4.52
CA VAL A 304 14.70 -1.46 5.65
C VAL A 304 16.11 -2.01 5.64
N ALA A 305 16.82 -1.97 4.51
CA ALA A 305 18.20 -2.44 4.39
C ALA A 305 18.92 -1.81 3.20
N GLU A 306 20.25 -1.70 3.33
CA GLU A 306 21.15 -1.36 2.23
C GLU A 306 21.91 -2.61 1.77
N TYR A 307 22.15 -2.71 0.48
CA TYR A 307 22.93 -3.75 -0.14
C TYR A 307 23.93 -3.15 -1.15
N ILE A 308 25.18 -3.55 -1.07
CA ILE A 308 26.21 -3.06 -1.98
C ILE A 308 26.58 -4.18 -2.96
N THR A 309 26.35 -3.97 -4.25
CA THR A 309 26.76 -4.88 -5.30
C THR A 309 27.38 -4.08 -6.47
N ASP A 310 28.46 -4.60 -7.05
CA ASP A 310 29.19 -3.98 -8.18
C ASP A 310 29.61 -2.51 -7.95
N GLY A 311 29.79 -2.13 -6.67
CA GLY A 311 30.16 -0.76 -6.27
C GLY A 311 29.00 0.23 -6.19
N GLU A 312 27.79 -0.22 -6.39
CA GLU A 312 26.54 0.56 -6.24
C GLU A 312 25.82 0.20 -4.96
N THR A 313 25.18 1.18 -4.31
CA THR A 313 24.34 1.00 -3.13
C THR A 313 22.88 0.88 -3.58
N TRP A 314 22.24 -0.20 -3.17
CA TRP A 314 20.83 -0.47 -3.40
C TRP A 314 20.09 -0.45 -2.06
N HIS A 315 18.91 0.15 -2.06
CA HIS A 315 18.02 0.16 -0.90
C HIS A 315 16.94 -0.89 -1.07
N PHE A 316 16.75 -1.73 -0.06
CA PHE A 316 15.65 -2.67 -0.02
C PHE A 316 14.43 -2.05 0.65
N TYR A 317 13.35 -1.97 -0.09
CA TYR A 317 12.07 -1.43 0.38
C TYR A 317 11.11 -2.59 0.63
N HIS A 318 10.75 -2.78 1.89
CA HIS A 318 9.88 -3.90 2.32
C HIS A 318 8.48 -3.88 1.67
N ASN A 319 7.99 -2.74 1.23
CA ASN A 319 6.70 -2.59 0.55
C ASN A 319 6.85 -2.26 -0.95
N GLU A 320 7.98 -2.59 -1.56
CA GLU A 320 8.13 -2.46 -3.00
C GLU A 320 7.13 -3.36 -3.73
N HIS A 321 6.77 -2.98 -4.94
CA HIS A 321 5.81 -3.70 -5.76
C HIS A 321 6.11 -3.53 -7.23
N CYS A 322 6.03 -4.62 -7.98
CA CYS A 322 6.28 -4.63 -9.41
C CYS A 322 4.98 -4.77 -10.20
N ILE A 323 4.78 -3.88 -11.15
CA ILE A 323 3.54 -3.76 -11.95
C ILE A 323 3.85 -3.51 -13.42
N VAL A 324 2.82 -3.50 -14.26
CA VAL A 324 2.95 -3.17 -15.67
C VAL A 324 2.30 -1.83 -15.98
N LEU A 325 3.10 -0.82 -16.33
CA LEU A 325 2.62 0.42 -16.91
C LEU A 325 2.11 0.13 -18.33
N CYS A 326 0.82 0.27 -18.56
CA CYS A 326 0.16 -0.09 -19.80
C CYS A 326 -0.68 1.03 -20.42
N GLY A 327 -0.64 2.25 -19.84
CA GLY A 327 -1.32 3.41 -20.41
C GLY A 327 -1.06 4.70 -19.64
N TYR A 328 -1.52 5.80 -20.22
CA TYR A 328 -1.52 7.11 -19.57
C TYR A 328 -2.60 8.01 -20.16
N ASP A 329 -3.05 8.99 -19.38
CA ASP A 329 -3.98 10.01 -19.79
C ASP A 329 -3.38 11.39 -19.51
N PRO A 330 -2.88 12.09 -20.55
CA PRO A 330 -2.18 13.36 -20.37
C PRO A 330 -3.10 14.51 -19.93
N LEU A 331 -4.38 14.45 -20.26
CA LEU A 331 -5.34 15.51 -19.87
C LEU A 331 -5.78 15.40 -18.41
N ASN A 332 -5.96 14.18 -17.93
CA ASN A 332 -6.41 13.93 -16.57
C ASN A 332 -5.25 13.60 -15.60
N ARG A 333 -4.00 13.59 -16.10
CA ARG A 333 -2.81 13.27 -15.32
C ARG A 333 -2.95 11.96 -14.55
N ARG A 334 -3.25 10.90 -15.30
CA ARG A 334 -3.38 9.54 -14.77
C ARG A 334 -2.49 8.57 -15.55
N VAL A 335 -2.02 7.55 -14.90
CA VAL A 335 -1.35 6.39 -15.52
C VAL A 335 -2.22 5.15 -15.34
N LEU A 336 -2.27 4.30 -16.35
CA LEU A 336 -2.94 3.01 -16.30
C LEU A 336 -1.91 1.92 -16.00
N VAL A 337 -2.16 1.18 -14.96
CA VAL A 337 -1.31 0.05 -14.58
C VAL A 337 -2.10 -1.25 -14.51
N SER A 338 -1.47 -2.34 -14.95
CA SER A 338 -1.91 -3.71 -14.68
C SER A 338 -1.14 -4.20 -13.45
N ASP A 339 -1.83 -4.19 -12.32
CA ASP A 339 -1.29 -4.43 -10.99
C ASP A 339 -1.72 -5.82 -10.50
N ALA A 340 -0.77 -6.63 -10.08
CA ALA A 340 -1.00 -8.00 -9.63
C ALA A 340 -1.77 -8.12 -8.31
N LEU A 341 -1.99 -7.00 -7.58
CA LEU A 341 -2.81 -6.94 -6.36
C LEU A 341 -4.16 -6.25 -6.58
N SER A 342 -4.17 -5.14 -7.36
CA SER A 342 -5.34 -4.26 -7.49
C SER A 342 -6.12 -4.46 -8.80
N GLY A 343 -5.59 -5.22 -9.75
CA GLY A 343 -6.17 -5.36 -11.09
C GLY A 343 -5.75 -4.23 -12.04
N LEU A 344 -6.51 -4.03 -13.09
CA LEU A 344 -6.30 -2.91 -14.02
C LEU A 344 -6.84 -1.63 -13.37
N VAL A 345 -5.98 -0.64 -13.13
CA VAL A 345 -6.34 0.54 -12.36
C VAL A 345 -5.65 1.81 -12.85
N TRP A 346 -6.41 2.92 -12.88
CA TRP A 346 -5.88 4.26 -13.11
C TRP A 346 -5.37 4.85 -11.79
N ARG A 347 -4.10 5.27 -11.78
CA ARG A 347 -3.45 5.92 -10.65
C ARG A 347 -3.22 7.40 -10.95
N GLU A 348 -3.18 8.21 -9.92
CA GLU A 348 -2.81 9.63 -10.03
C GLU A 348 -1.32 9.74 -10.39
N GLU A 349 -1.02 10.46 -11.50
CA GLU A 349 0.32 10.50 -12.10
C GLU A 349 1.36 11.11 -11.16
N GLN A 350 0.99 12.16 -10.42
CA GLN A 350 1.94 12.84 -9.53
C GLN A 350 2.39 11.90 -8.41
N ARG A 351 1.44 11.26 -7.72
CA ARG A 351 1.75 10.32 -6.64
C ARG A 351 2.53 9.11 -7.16
N PHE A 352 2.13 8.60 -8.31
CA PHE A 352 2.86 7.52 -8.97
C PHE A 352 4.31 7.90 -9.25
N THR A 353 4.55 9.09 -9.81
CA THR A 353 5.90 9.61 -10.10
C THR A 353 6.74 9.73 -8.84
N GLU A 354 6.17 10.28 -7.76
CA GLU A 354 6.86 10.41 -6.47
C GLU A 354 7.37 9.06 -5.94
N ILE A 355 6.53 8.02 -6.02
CA ILE A 355 6.90 6.67 -5.56
C ILE A 355 7.92 6.03 -6.50
N TYR A 356 7.69 6.09 -7.80
CA TYR A 356 8.59 5.58 -8.82
C TYR A 356 9.99 6.19 -8.72
N ASP A 357 10.06 7.50 -8.51
CA ASP A 357 11.32 8.21 -8.30
C ASP A 357 12.02 7.78 -7.01
N ALA A 358 11.26 7.62 -5.92
CA ALA A 358 11.79 7.17 -4.63
C ALA A 358 12.37 5.75 -4.68
N LEU A 359 11.81 4.88 -5.53
CA LEU A 359 12.30 3.52 -5.77
C LEU A 359 13.40 3.42 -6.84
N GLY A 360 14.05 4.56 -7.19
CA GLY A 360 15.19 4.56 -8.11
C GLY A 360 14.82 4.45 -9.58
N ARG A 361 13.54 4.66 -9.95
CA ARG A 361 13.05 4.62 -11.34
C ARG A 361 13.32 3.28 -12.01
N MET A 362 13.12 2.18 -11.30
CA MET A 362 13.36 0.85 -11.84
C MET A 362 12.33 0.50 -12.91
N ALA A 363 12.81 0.13 -14.12
CA ALA A 363 11.94 -0.22 -15.23
C ALA A 363 12.58 -1.27 -16.16
N VAL A 364 11.74 -2.11 -16.75
CA VAL A 364 12.16 -3.15 -17.73
C VAL A 364 11.21 -3.14 -18.91
N VAL A 365 11.78 -3.23 -20.13
CA VAL A 365 11.00 -3.40 -21.36
C VAL A 365 11.40 -4.66 -22.13
N ILE A 366 10.45 -5.21 -22.87
CA ILE A 366 10.64 -6.27 -23.84
C ILE A 366 10.45 -5.64 -25.23
N LEU A 367 11.51 -5.61 -26.04
CA LEU A 367 11.58 -4.95 -27.35
C LEU A 367 11.65 -5.96 -28.49
#